data_8378011e4f43f2fa653bbafa4cfb26a6
#
_entry.id   8378011e4f43f2fa653bbafa4cfb26a6
#
_cell.length_a   1.000
_cell.length_b   1.000
_cell.length_c   1.000
_cell.angle_alpha   90.00
_cell.angle_beta   90.00
_cell.angle_gamma   90.00
#
_symmetry.space_group_name_H-M   'P 1'
#
loop_
_entity.id
_entity.type
_entity.pdbx_description
1 polymer ?
#
loop_
_entity_poly.entity_id
_entity_poly.type
_entity_poly.pdbx_seq_one_letter_code
_entity_poly.pdbx_strand_id
1 'polypeptide(L)'
;MSDTYNLDFIYQPIKEKMRDTIPYVTFLTYIDKLVPVEVNGRFIVLETLTENFAQYITLNLADKVRDAIIRADVGVSDFKLVVKGSKNSLYETREEEQNTYSPPNNLNKRFTFESFVAGNNIFAFEAAKNVADDPAGVYNPLFIYGGTGLGKTHLIQAIANQIIEEKPHLKVIYATCEQFVNEIIDTMFNPKGPNARERNIKLRQHYRSADVLIIDDIQFIANKKAVQEEFFHTFNELVSRGKQIVITSDQPPQELTALEERLRTRFSGGLAFDVMPPNLETKIAILKKKAFEKKCIVPDDVLSFLAQDSGDDVRTLEGRLTKVIFASKLHESAITVALARTALNDAVSESGTEEITPASVISAVTGFYGVTKGELVGKCKKQELVLPRQVCCYLMCELLSLPLMSIGKELGNRNHTTILYSRDKIEGMIAVSDKLAKDIDDIKNIILKK
;
A
#
# COMPACT_ATOMS: atom_id res chain seq x y z
N MET A 1 31.08 32.21 36.99
CA MET A 1 32.43 31.60 36.76
C MET A 1 32.64 30.28 37.53
N SER A 2 31.62 29.75 38.21
CA SER A 2 31.72 28.51 39.01
C SER A 2 31.24 27.23 38.32
N ASP A 3 30.55 27.34 37.20
CA ASP A 3 29.94 26.17 36.56
C ASP A 3 30.83 25.47 35.51
N THR A 4 31.82 26.14 34.98
CA THR A 4 32.69 25.60 33.90
C THR A 4 33.69 24.55 34.43
N TYR A 5 34.12 24.66 35.67
CA TYR A 5 35.05 23.67 36.29
C TYR A 5 34.38 22.31 36.57
N ASN A 6 33.06 22.29 36.76
CA ASN A 6 32.36 21.07 37.06
C ASN A 6 32.03 20.24 35.77
N LEU A 7 31.87 20.90 34.62
CA LEU A 7 31.56 20.27 33.35
C LEU A 7 32.74 19.48 32.76
N ASP A 8 33.95 20.05 32.81
CA ASP A 8 35.16 19.37 32.35
C ASP A 8 35.46 18.12 33.19
N PHE A 9 35.25 18.19 34.50
CA PHE A 9 35.42 17.05 35.40
C PHE A 9 34.50 15.88 35.08
N ILE A 10 33.30 16.16 34.62
CA ILE A 10 32.29 15.15 34.18
C ILE A 10 32.61 14.66 32.76
N TYR A 11 33.03 15.58 31.85
CA TYR A 11 33.17 15.25 30.42
C TYR A 11 34.49 14.51 30.11
N GLN A 12 35.59 14.78 30.77
CA GLN A 12 36.89 14.16 30.46
C GLN A 12 36.89 12.64 30.63
N PRO A 13 36.34 12.05 31.71
CA PRO A 13 36.22 10.59 31.82
C PRO A 13 35.36 9.98 30.70
N ILE A 14 34.28 10.65 30.31
CA ILE A 14 33.41 10.22 29.20
C ILE A 14 34.19 10.22 27.89
N LYS A 15 34.94 11.32 27.62
CA LYS A 15 35.73 11.49 26.41
C LYS A 15 36.81 10.41 26.28
N GLU A 16 37.48 10.04 27.38
CA GLU A 16 38.44 8.94 27.41
C GLU A 16 37.77 7.60 27.05
N LYS A 17 36.62 7.29 27.61
CA LYS A 17 35.87 6.05 27.29
C LYS A 17 35.40 6.04 25.84
N MET A 18 34.98 7.18 25.28
CA MET A 18 34.66 7.29 23.85
C MET A 18 35.88 7.04 22.96
N ARG A 19 37.08 7.46 23.38
CA ARG A 19 38.32 7.22 22.65
C ARG A 19 38.67 5.73 22.57
N ASP A 20 38.35 4.97 23.61
CA ASP A 20 38.58 3.52 23.67
C ASP A 20 37.61 2.72 22.80
N THR A 21 36.39 3.25 22.56
CA THR A 21 35.28 2.51 21.90
C THR A 21 35.03 2.94 20.46
N ILE A 22 35.46 4.13 20.07
CA ILE A 22 35.23 4.71 18.74
C ILE A 22 36.52 4.69 17.92
N PRO A 23 36.51 4.27 16.63
CA PRO A 23 37.67 4.28 15.77
C PRO A 23 38.36 5.66 15.76
N TYR A 24 39.69 5.68 15.84
CA TYR A 24 40.51 6.89 16.06
C TYR A 24 40.17 8.04 15.07
N VAL A 25 40.04 7.74 13.78
CA VAL A 25 39.70 8.74 12.75
C VAL A 25 38.33 9.34 13.00
N THR A 26 37.34 8.51 13.34
CA THR A 26 35.95 8.94 13.64
C THR A 26 35.93 9.77 14.92
N PHE A 27 36.67 9.35 15.93
CA PHE A 27 36.82 10.10 17.18
C PHE A 27 37.33 11.51 16.94
N LEU A 28 38.47 11.67 16.23
CA LEU A 28 39.05 12.98 15.91
C LEU A 28 38.11 13.85 15.05
N THR A 29 37.35 13.24 14.16
CA THR A 29 36.48 13.97 13.24
C THR A 29 35.24 14.53 13.92
N TYR A 30 34.57 13.71 14.74
CA TYR A 30 33.25 14.02 15.27
C TYR A 30 33.18 14.22 16.77
N ILE A 31 33.95 13.44 17.56
CA ILE A 31 33.84 13.42 19.03
C ILE A 31 34.76 14.42 19.68
N ASP A 32 36.03 14.53 19.22
CA ASP A 32 37.02 15.40 19.79
C ASP A 32 36.63 16.89 19.74
N LYS A 33 35.76 17.26 18.83
CA LYS A 33 35.22 18.61 18.61
C LYS A 33 33.95 18.93 19.39
N LEU A 34 33.42 17.97 20.15
CA LEU A 34 32.28 18.20 21.02
C LEU A 34 32.69 19.01 22.23
N VAL A 35 31.89 20.00 22.58
CA VAL A 35 32.11 20.88 23.74
C VAL A 35 30.96 20.67 24.74
N PRO A 36 31.23 20.35 26.01
CA PRO A 36 30.20 20.26 27.01
C PRO A 36 29.67 21.66 27.34
N VAL A 37 28.31 21.83 27.34
CA VAL A 37 27.65 23.11 27.56
C VAL A 37 27.01 23.17 28.94
N GLU A 38 26.28 22.12 29.30
CA GLU A 38 25.60 22.04 30.60
C GLU A 38 25.33 20.57 30.97
N VAL A 39 25.01 20.35 32.25
CA VAL A 39 24.42 19.09 32.71
C VAL A 39 23.02 19.38 33.23
N ASN A 40 22.03 18.70 32.67
CA ASN A 40 20.62 18.87 33.01
C ASN A 40 20.04 17.53 33.50
N GLY A 41 19.93 17.36 34.81
CA GLY A 41 19.52 16.09 35.41
C GLY A 41 20.48 14.96 35.06
N ARG A 42 19.99 13.95 34.35
CA ARG A 42 20.79 12.79 33.91
C ARG A 42 21.52 12.98 32.56
N PHE A 43 21.40 14.17 31.95
CA PHE A 43 21.94 14.46 30.62
C PHE A 43 23.15 15.36 30.68
N ILE A 44 24.14 15.04 29.83
CA ILE A 44 25.16 15.99 29.44
C ILE A 44 24.79 16.59 28.07
N VAL A 45 24.76 17.92 27.97
CA VAL A 45 24.52 18.65 26.71
C VAL A 45 25.84 18.93 26.07
N LEU A 46 26.02 18.45 24.84
CA LEU A 46 27.25 18.60 24.05
C LEU A 46 26.98 19.45 22.82
N GLU A 47 27.73 20.53 22.67
CA GLU A 47 27.70 21.39 21.47
C GLU A 47 28.52 20.80 20.34
N THR A 48 27.94 20.77 19.14
CA THR A 48 28.59 20.35 17.89
C THR A 48 28.68 21.50 16.88
N LEU A 49 29.65 21.42 15.96
CA LEU A 49 29.96 22.50 15.02
C LEU A 49 28.86 22.72 13.97
N THR A 50 28.25 21.65 13.47
CA THR A 50 27.27 21.72 12.37
C THR A 50 26.15 20.68 12.56
N GLU A 51 25.04 20.91 11.88
CA GLU A 51 23.89 19.99 11.84
C GLU A 51 24.27 18.60 11.31
N ASN A 52 25.10 18.53 10.28
CA ASN A 52 25.59 17.28 9.71
C ASN A 52 26.40 16.45 10.73
N PHE A 53 27.16 17.09 11.59
CA PHE A 53 27.91 16.39 12.66
C PHE A 53 26.97 15.84 13.71
N ALA A 54 25.96 16.62 14.13
CA ALA A 54 24.95 16.17 15.07
C ALA A 54 24.18 14.96 14.50
N GLN A 55 23.76 15.04 13.25
CA GLN A 55 23.04 13.96 12.56
C GLN A 55 23.90 12.68 12.44
N TYR A 56 25.16 12.80 12.07
CA TYR A 56 26.07 11.66 11.98
C TYR A 56 26.28 10.97 13.34
N ILE A 57 26.50 11.76 14.41
CA ILE A 57 26.69 11.24 15.77
C ILE A 57 25.42 10.54 16.24
N THR A 58 24.26 11.13 16.01
CA THR A 58 22.96 10.56 16.39
C THR A 58 22.67 9.23 15.66
N LEU A 59 22.96 9.15 14.37
CA LEU A 59 22.65 7.96 13.57
C LEU A 59 23.67 6.81 13.72
N ASN A 60 24.96 7.14 13.92
CA ASN A 60 26.03 6.15 13.81
C ASN A 60 26.82 5.92 15.10
N LEU A 61 26.79 6.86 16.04
CA LEU A 61 27.63 6.83 17.22
C LEU A 61 26.87 6.92 18.53
N ALA A 62 25.56 7.17 18.52
CA ALA A 62 24.76 7.41 19.73
C ALA A 62 24.93 6.30 20.78
N ASP A 63 24.86 5.04 20.38
CA ASP A 63 24.97 3.91 21.30
C ASP A 63 26.38 3.80 21.92
N LYS A 64 27.43 4.10 21.14
CA LYS A 64 28.80 4.10 21.64
C LYS A 64 29.05 5.26 22.60
N VAL A 65 28.42 6.41 22.35
CA VAL A 65 28.51 7.58 23.25
C VAL A 65 27.79 7.28 24.55
N ARG A 66 26.58 6.70 24.53
CA ARG A 66 25.85 6.28 25.73
C ARG A 66 26.62 5.24 26.54
N ASP A 67 27.16 4.23 25.87
CA ASP A 67 27.95 3.18 26.51
C ASP A 67 29.18 3.76 27.22
N ALA A 68 29.86 4.74 26.61
CA ALA A 68 30.95 5.45 27.19
C ALA A 68 30.55 6.30 28.42
N ILE A 69 29.38 6.96 28.37
CA ILE A 69 28.82 7.75 29.48
C ILE A 69 28.53 6.83 30.67
N ILE A 70 27.85 5.70 30.42
CA ILE A 70 27.51 4.72 31.47
C ILE A 70 28.78 4.14 32.10
N ARG A 71 29.80 3.81 31.29
CA ARG A 71 31.11 3.30 31.79
C ARG A 71 31.94 4.32 32.52
N ALA A 72 31.71 5.60 32.28
CA ALA A 72 32.43 6.65 33.01
C ALA A 72 31.91 6.87 34.44
N ASP A 73 30.65 6.44 34.73
CA ASP A 73 29.99 6.50 36.03
C ASP A 73 30.12 7.88 36.73
N VAL A 74 29.87 8.95 36.01
CA VAL A 74 30.02 10.33 36.45
C VAL A 74 28.71 11.03 36.85
N GLY A 75 27.65 10.22 37.12
CA GLY A 75 26.33 10.73 37.56
C GLY A 75 25.42 11.20 36.44
N VAL A 76 25.84 11.06 35.15
CA VAL A 76 24.99 11.25 33.98
C VAL A 76 24.81 9.91 33.24
N SER A 77 23.70 9.73 32.59
CA SER A 77 23.36 8.46 31.93
C SER A 77 23.12 8.61 30.43
N ASP A 78 22.98 9.84 29.92
CA ASP A 78 22.73 10.08 28.50
C ASP A 78 23.25 11.48 28.07
N PHE A 79 23.12 11.80 26.79
CA PHE A 79 23.60 13.06 26.23
C PHE A 79 22.56 13.72 25.31
N LYS A 80 22.66 15.04 25.17
CA LYS A 80 21.93 15.84 24.16
C LYS A 80 22.91 16.59 23.28
N LEU A 81 22.58 16.76 22.00
CA LEU A 81 23.39 17.53 21.08
C LEU A 81 22.71 18.87 20.76
N VAL A 82 23.48 19.94 20.79
CA VAL A 82 23.07 21.26 20.32
C VAL A 82 24.05 21.75 19.24
N VAL A 83 23.55 22.49 18.27
CA VAL A 83 24.38 23.04 17.20
C VAL A 83 24.81 24.44 17.59
N LYS A 84 26.09 24.76 17.39
CA LYS A 84 26.67 26.07 17.71
C LYS A 84 25.85 27.21 17.09
N GLY A 85 25.36 28.12 17.95
CA GLY A 85 24.56 29.27 17.52
C GLY A 85 23.07 29.03 17.38
N SER A 86 22.57 27.84 17.62
CA SER A 86 21.12 27.54 17.68
C SER A 86 20.61 27.69 19.11
N LYS A 87 19.54 28.46 19.31
CA LYS A 87 18.86 28.57 20.62
C LYS A 87 17.92 27.40 20.91
N ASN A 88 17.66 26.52 19.95
CA ASN A 88 16.84 25.33 20.12
C ASN A 88 17.74 24.09 20.03
N SER A 89 17.56 23.17 20.98
CA SER A 89 18.15 21.84 20.88
C SER A 89 17.48 21.09 19.72
N LEU A 90 18.12 21.14 18.54
CA LEU A 90 17.59 20.51 17.32
C LEU A 90 17.72 18.98 17.36
N TYR A 91 18.53 18.46 18.29
CA TYR A 91 18.78 17.04 18.44
C TYR A 91 18.64 16.65 19.91
N GLU A 92 17.40 16.66 20.38
CA GLU A 92 17.06 15.87 21.55
C GLU A 92 17.30 14.41 21.18
N THR A 93 18.27 13.78 21.81
CA THR A 93 18.27 12.33 21.86
C THR A 93 16.90 11.97 22.40
N ARG A 94 16.10 11.33 21.55
CA ARG A 94 14.72 10.93 21.86
C ARG A 94 14.69 10.29 23.23
N GLU A 95 14.36 11.06 24.24
CA GLU A 95 14.05 10.58 25.55
C GLU A 95 12.56 10.48 25.71
N GLU A 96 12.19 9.32 26.20
CA GLU A 96 10.86 8.96 26.66
C GLU A 96 9.74 8.95 25.61
N GLU A 97 10.02 8.82 24.33
CA GLU A 97 9.33 7.73 23.68
C GLU A 97 10.18 6.49 23.95
N GLN A 98 9.74 5.65 24.87
CA GLN A 98 10.16 4.28 24.98
C GLN A 98 10.45 3.79 23.58
N ASN A 99 11.59 3.14 23.36
CA ASN A 99 12.05 2.55 22.10
C ASN A 99 11.01 1.50 21.61
N THR A 100 9.80 1.98 21.41
CA THR A 100 8.71 1.28 20.77
C THR A 100 8.92 1.53 19.28
N TYR A 101 9.28 0.49 18.58
CA TYR A 101 9.05 0.40 17.15
C TYR A 101 7.61 0.87 16.91
N SER A 102 7.47 2.08 16.41
CA SER A 102 6.18 2.65 16.03
C SER A 102 6.31 3.00 14.55
N PRO A 103 5.96 2.09 13.66
CA PRO A 103 5.78 2.47 12.27
C PRO A 103 4.77 3.62 12.24
N PRO A 104 4.96 4.61 11.37
CA PRO A 104 4.01 5.71 11.27
C PRO A 104 2.62 5.13 11.00
N ASN A 105 1.64 5.47 11.81
CA ASN A 105 0.25 5.23 11.48
C ASN A 105 -0.07 6.01 10.21
N ASN A 106 -0.02 5.36 9.05
CA ASN A 106 -0.33 5.96 7.74
C ASN A 106 -1.84 6.19 7.59
N LEU A 107 -2.44 6.87 8.56
CA LEU A 107 -3.86 7.19 8.56
C LEU A 107 -4.15 8.42 7.69
N ASN A 108 -5.12 8.27 6.80
CA ASN A 108 -5.65 9.39 6.06
C ASN A 108 -6.70 10.12 6.92
N LYS A 109 -6.37 11.30 7.40
CA LYS A 109 -7.25 12.15 8.22
C LYS A 109 -8.59 12.51 7.54
N ARG A 110 -8.70 12.33 6.21
CA ARG A 110 -9.94 12.58 5.47
C ARG A 110 -10.93 11.41 5.57
N PHE A 111 -10.50 10.26 6.04
CA PHE A 111 -11.37 9.10 6.22
C PHE A 111 -12.05 9.19 7.58
N THR A 112 -13.22 9.81 7.61
CA THR A 112 -14.05 9.97 8.79
C THR A 112 -15.44 9.37 8.54
N PHE A 113 -16.19 9.11 9.59
CA PHE A 113 -17.58 8.65 9.46
C PHE A 113 -18.47 9.69 8.76
N GLU A 114 -18.21 11.00 8.99
CA GLU A 114 -18.93 12.05 8.27
C GLU A 114 -18.61 12.04 6.78
N SER A 115 -17.39 11.70 6.36
CA SER A 115 -17.02 11.62 4.94
C SER A 115 -17.46 10.31 4.27
N PHE A 116 -17.85 9.30 5.02
CA PHE A 116 -18.42 8.06 4.49
C PHE A 116 -19.90 8.22 4.14
N VAL A 117 -20.35 7.61 3.06
CA VAL A 117 -21.78 7.52 2.68
C VAL A 117 -22.23 6.09 2.87
N ALA A 118 -22.97 5.83 3.94
CA ALA A 118 -23.35 4.48 4.31
C ALA A 118 -24.26 3.80 3.26
N GLY A 119 -25.28 4.49 2.76
CA GLY A 119 -26.19 3.95 1.77
C GLY A 119 -26.77 2.60 2.21
N ASN A 120 -26.59 1.57 1.35
CA ASN A 120 -26.99 0.19 1.63
C ASN A 120 -26.06 -0.55 2.62
N ASN A 121 -24.95 0.07 3.05
CA ASN A 121 -23.96 -0.51 3.98
C ASN A 121 -24.15 -0.03 5.43
N ILE A 122 -25.39 0.30 5.81
CA ILE A 122 -25.70 0.89 7.13
C ILE A 122 -25.26 -0.03 8.29
N PHE A 123 -25.38 -1.34 8.17
CA PHE A 123 -24.99 -2.28 9.24
C PHE A 123 -23.48 -2.28 9.48
N ALA A 124 -22.67 -2.33 8.42
CA ALA A 124 -21.20 -2.23 8.55
C ALA A 124 -20.78 -0.87 9.11
N PHE A 125 -21.48 0.21 8.70
CA PHE A 125 -21.24 1.56 9.18
C PHE A 125 -21.55 1.70 10.69
N GLU A 126 -22.73 1.27 11.12
CA GLU A 126 -23.13 1.34 12.53
C GLU A 126 -22.25 0.44 13.41
N ALA A 127 -21.88 -0.75 12.94
CA ALA A 127 -20.95 -1.62 13.67
C ALA A 127 -19.57 -0.94 13.84
N ALA A 128 -19.05 -0.32 12.78
CA ALA A 128 -17.79 0.41 12.85
C ALA A 128 -17.86 1.60 13.81
N LYS A 129 -18.97 2.34 13.80
CA LYS A 129 -19.20 3.46 14.71
C LYS A 129 -19.28 3.01 16.18
N ASN A 130 -20.02 1.93 16.42
CA ASN A 130 -20.09 1.34 17.78
C ASN A 130 -18.70 0.92 18.29
N VAL A 131 -17.84 0.34 17.43
CA VAL A 131 -16.45 0.00 17.82
C VAL A 131 -15.64 1.26 18.13
N ALA A 132 -15.85 2.36 17.42
CA ALA A 132 -15.17 3.62 17.72
C ALA A 132 -15.67 4.20 19.06
N ASP A 133 -16.98 4.12 19.34
CA ASP A 133 -17.60 4.62 20.54
C ASP A 133 -17.25 3.77 21.78
N ASP A 134 -17.19 2.44 21.65
CA ASP A 134 -16.87 1.50 22.76
C ASP A 134 -15.92 0.39 22.28
N PRO A 135 -14.61 0.67 22.18
CA PRO A 135 -13.62 -0.33 21.80
C PRO A 135 -13.56 -1.49 22.79
N ALA A 136 -13.46 -2.71 22.26
CA ALA A 136 -13.48 -3.98 22.99
C ALA A 136 -14.84 -4.35 23.65
N GLY A 137 -15.90 -3.67 23.26
CA GLY A 137 -17.27 -4.00 23.63
C GLY A 137 -17.77 -5.27 22.93
N VAL A 138 -19.01 -5.23 22.43
CA VAL A 138 -19.70 -6.42 21.86
C VAL A 138 -19.11 -6.90 20.53
N TYR A 139 -18.52 -5.99 19.73
CA TYR A 139 -18.05 -6.26 18.36
C TYR A 139 -16.55 -6.54 18.31
N ASN A 140 -16.09 -7.67 18.88
CA ASN A 140 -14.67 -8.02 18.93
C ASN A 140 -14.40 -9.50 18.63
N PRO A 141 -13.67 -9.87 17.54
CA PRO A 141 -13.20 -8.95 16.50
C PRO A 141 -14.33 -8.40 15.61
N LEU A 142 -14.14 -7.20 15.08
CA LEU A 142 -14.94 -6.68 13.98
C LEU A 142 -14.26 -7.08 12.66
N PHE A 143 -14.98 -7.82 11.82
CA PHE A 143 -14.50 -8.26 10.52
C PHE A 143 -15.34 -7.62 9.41
N ILE A 144 -14.71 -6.81 8.54
CA ILE A 144 -15.38 -6.12 7.43
C ILE A 144 -14.87 -6.70 6.12
N TYR A 145 -15.75 -7.23 5.30
CA TYR A 145 -15.34 -7.83 4.03
C TYR A 145 -16.16 -7.29 2.85
N GLY A 146 -15.70 -7.58 1.63
CA GLY A 146 -16.37 -7.17 0.40
C GLY A 146 -15.39 -6.85 -0.72
N GLY A 147 -15.89 -6.60 -1.91
CA GLY A 147 -15.10 -6.34 -3.12
C GLY A 147 -14.09 -5.20 -2.97
N THR A 148 -13.15 -5.14 -3.91
CA THR A 148 -12.14 -4.08 -3.95
C THR A 148 -12.80 -2.72 -4.23
N GLY A 149 -12.31 -1.64 -3.61
CA GLY A 149 -12.77 -0.27 -3.88
C GLY A 149 -14.12 0.11 -3.28
N LEU A 150 -14.73 -0.72 -2.42
CA LEU A 150 -16.05 -0.47 -1.81
C LEU A 150 -16.02 0.43 -0.57
N GLY A 151 -14.83 0.82 -0.06
CA GLY A 151 -14.70 1.71 1.07
C GLY A 151 -14.34 1.04 2.40
N LYS A 152 -13.94 -0.25 2.41
CA LYS A 152 -13.50 -0.95 3.64
C LYS A 152 -12.38 -0.20 4.38
N THR A 153 -11.31 0.15 3.68
CA THR A 153 -10.19 0.95 4.21
C THR A 153 -10.66 2.29 4.79
N HIS A 154 -11.61 2.97 4.12
CA HIS A 154 -12.18 4.20 4.64
C HIS A 154 -12.87 3.97 5.99
N LEU A 155 -13.68 2.94 6.09
CA LEU A 155 -14.47 2.65 7.28
C LEU A 155 -13.58 2.31 8.49
N ILE A 156 -12.54 1.47 8.30
CA ILE A 156 -11.64 1.11 9.41
C ILE A 156 -10.71 2.27 9.81
N GLN A 157 -10.32 3.13 8.86
CA GLN A 157 -9.56 4.33 9.20
C GLN A 157 -10.44 5.39 9.86
N ALA A 158 -11.75 5.45 9.57
CA ALA A 158 -12.68 6.28 10.31
C ALA A 158 -12.77 5.87 11.79
N ILE A 159 -12.80 4.55 12.07
CA ILE A 159 -12.69 4.02 13.44
C ILE A 159 -11.41 4.54 14.12
N ALA A 160 -10.25 4.36 13.45
CA ALA A 160 -8.96 4.79 14.00
C ALA A 160 -8.93 6.29 14.28
N ASN A 161 -9.36 7.12 13.34
CA ASN A 161 -9.34 8.57 13.45
C ASN A 161 -10.24 9.06 14.60
N GLN A 162 -11.47 8.53 14.72
CA GLN A 162 -12.37 8.91 15.81
C GLN A 162 -11.81 8.49 17.18
N ILE A 163 -11.28 7.26 17.33
CA ILE A 163 -10.71 6.83 18.62
C ILE A 163 -9.50 7.68 18.99
N ILE A 164 -8.62 8.02 18.07
CA ILE A 164 -7.45 8.87 18.34
C ILE A 164 -7.88 10.27 18.77
N GLU A 165 -8.94 10.83 18.20
CA GLU A 165 -9.46 12.15 18.52
C GLU A 165 -10.17 12.17 19.86
N GLU A 166 -11.09 11.22 20.11
CA GLU A 166 -11.94 11.21 21.31
C GLU A 166 -11.31 10.52 22.52
N LYS A 167 -10.41 9.55 22.27
CA LYS A 167 -9.78 8.70 23.31
C LYS A 167 -8.26 8.65 23.14
N PRO A 168 -7.55 9.79 23.29
CA PRO A 168 -6.11 9.89 23.01
C PRO A 168 -5.22 9.03 23.95
N HIS A 169 -5.79 8.51 25.05
CA HIS A 169 -5.11 7.58 25.95
C HIS A 169 -5.05 6.14 25.43
N LEU A 170 -5.86 5.80 24.41
CA LEU A 170 -5.84 4.47 23.81
C LEU A 170 -4.79 4.39 22.69
N LYS A 171 -4.01 3.33 22.74
CA LYS A 171 -3.00 3.05 21.71
C LYS A 171 -3.65 2.38 20.52
N VAL A 172 -3.91 3.15 19.47
CA VAL A 172 -4.44 2.65 18.19
C VAL A 172 -3.28 2.34 17.25
N ILE A 173 -3.24 1.11 16.74
CA ILE A 173 -2.28 0.68 15.72
C ILE A 173 -3.04 0.29 14.48
N TYR A 174 -2.80 1.02 13.38
CA TYR A 174 -3.27 0.67 12.04
C TYR A 174 -2.08 0.19 11.19
N ALA A 175 -2.24 -0.93 10.54
CA ALA A 175 -1.28 -1.43 9.56
C ALA A 175 -2.00 -2.09 8.39
N THR A 176 -1.46 -1.94 7.19
CA THR A 176 -1.83 -2.83 6.10
C THR A 176 -1.24 -4.22 6.38
N CYS A 177 -1.91 -5.26 5.98
CA CYS A 177 -1.39 -6.61 6.14
C CYS A 177 -0.06 -6.80 5.41
N GLU A 178 0.15 -6.14 4.27
CA GLU A 178 1.42 -6.15 3.55
C GLU A 178 2.55 -5.54 4.40
N GLN A 179 2.30 -4.41 5.06
CA GLN A 179 3.25 -3.81 5.98
C GLN A 179 3.59 -4.76 7.12
N PHE A 180 2.59 -5.34 7.78
CA PHE A 180 2.78 -6.34 8.85
C PHE A 180 3.64 -7.53 8.38
N VAL A 181 3.35 -8.06 7.19
CA VAL A 181 4.13 -9.16 6.57
C VAL A 181 5.59 -8.77 6.37
N ASN A 182 5.84 -7.61 5.78
CA ASN A 182 7.20 -7.15 5.48
C ASN A 182 8.00 -6.94 6.77
N GLU A 183 7.41 -6.34 7.79
CA GLU A 183 8.04 -6.13 9.09
C GLU A 183 8.39 -7.47 9.79
N ILE A 184 7.50 -8.46 9.73
CA ILE A 184 7.76 -9.80 10.26
C ILE A 184 8.90 -10.46 9.47
N ILE A 185 8.87 -10.42 8.14
CA ILE A 185 9.90 -11.04 7.29
C ILE A 185 11.26 -10.39 7.55
N ASP A 186 11.34 -9.07 7.56
CA ASP A 186 12.61 -8.35 7.76
C ASP A 186 13.19 -8.59 9.15
N THR A 187 12.33 -8.71 10.15
CA THR A 187 12.78 -8.85 11.53
C THR A 187 13.10 -10.29 11.92
N MET A 188 12.30 -11.26 11.45
CA MET A 188 12.43 -12.67 11.86
C MET A 188 13.29 -13.50 10.89
N PHE A 189 13.23 -13.23 9.58
CA PHE A 189 13.88 -14.06 8.55
C PHE A 189 15.12 -13.42 7.92
N ASN A 190 15.29 -12.08 8.06
CA ASN A 190 16.47 -11.35 7.60
C ASN A 190 17.21 -10.67 8.76
N PRO A 191 17.64 -11.37 9.79
CA PRO A 191 18.28 -10.78 10.96
C PRO A 191 19.70 -10.30 10.60
N LYS A 192 19.82 -9.19 9.88
CA LYS A 192 21.12 -8.55 9.61
C LYS A 192 21.46 -7.58 10.74
N GLY A 193 22.52 -7.88 11.50
CA GLY A 193 23.09 -6.99 12.51
C GLY A 193 23.00 -7.51 13.96
N PRO A 194 23.75 -6.89 14.87
CA PRO A 194 23.94 -7.37 16.26
C PRO A 194 22.66 -7.36 17.11
N ASN A 195 21.61 -6.64 16.75
CA ASN A 195 20.40 -6.46 17.57
C ASN A 195 19.14 -7.13 16.98
N ALA A 196 19.28 -8.17 16.15
CA ALA A 196 18.15 -8.86 15.50
C ALA A 196 17.11 -9.40 16.51
N ARG A 197 17.57 -9.98 17.62
CA ARG A 197 16.71 -10.50 18.67
C ARG A 197 15.91 -9.39 19.37
N GLU A 198 16.54 -8.28 19.62
CA GLU A 198 15.91 -7.12 20.26
C GLU A 198 14.85 -6.47 19.34
N ARG A 199 15.14 -6.33 18.04
CA ARG A 199 14.16 -5.84 17.06
C ARG A 199 12.92 -6.73 16.98
N ASN A 200 13.10 -8.05 17.05
CA ASN A 200 12.00 -9.01 17.07
C ASN A 200 11.12 -8.83 18.32
N ILE A 201 11.72 -8.68 19.50
CA ILE A 201 11.00 -8.41 20.73
C ILE A 201 10.23 -7.08 20.64
N LYS A 202 10.86 -6.02 20.14
CA LYS A 202 10.23 -4.71 19.97
C LYS A 202 9.05 -4.75 18.98
N LEU A 203 9.19 -5.45 17.86
CA LEU A 203 8.11 -5.62 16.90
C LEU A 203 6.89 -6.30 17.51
N ARG A 204 7.12 -7.42 18.22
CA ARG A 204 6.06 -8.12 18.94
C ARG A 204 5.40 -7.24 19.98
N GLN A 205 6.21 -6.55 20.78
CA GLN A 205 5.70 -5.62 21.80
C GLN A 205 4.89 -4.48 21.17
N HIS A 206 5.31 -3.96 20.01
CA HIS A 206 4.58 -2.93 19.31
C HIS A 206 3.15 -3.36 19.04
N TYR A 207 2.93 -4.47 18.31
CA TYR A 207 1.58 -4.92 17.95
C TYR A 207 0.79 -5.42 19.15
N ARG A 208 1.41 -6.14 20.10
CA ARG A 208 0.75 -6.71 21.27
C ARG A 208 0.45 -5.69 22.37
N SER A 209 1.01 -4.49 22.30
CA SER A 209 0.69 -3.39 23.22
C SER A 209 -0.45 -2.49 22.74
N ALA A 210 -1.07 -2.79 21.59
CA ALA A 210 -2.21 -2.04 21.10
C ALA A 210 -3.43 -2.19 22.03
N ASP A 211 -4.16 -1.10 22.24
CA ASP A 211 -5.51 -1.13 22.78
C ASP A 211 -6.54 -1.40 21.68
N VAL A 212 -6.23 -0.91 20.47
CA VAL A 212 -7.00 -1.17 19.26
C VAL A 212 -6.04 -1.53 18.13
N LEU A 213 -6.13 -2.74 17.60
CA LEU A 213 -5.36 -3.20 16.45
C LEU A 213 -6.25 -3.27 15.23
N ILE A 214 -5.87 -2.55 14.17
CA ILE A 214 -6.60 -2.50 12.90
C ILE A 214 -5.69 -3.03 11.79
N ILE A 215 -6.10 -4.11 11.13
CA ILE A 215 -5.37 -4.74 10.03
C ILE A 215 -6.20 -4.68 8.75
N ASP A 216 -5.65 -4.01 7.75
CA ASP A 216 -6.30 -3.87 6.44
C ASP A 216 -5.83 -4.98 5.48
N ASP A 217 -6.79 -5.57 4.75
CA ASP A 217 -6.58 -6.57 3.70
C ASP A 217 -5.84 -7.84 4.18
N ILE A 218 -6.41 -8.53 5.19
CA ILE A 218 -5.82 -9.72 5.84
C ILE A 218 -5.47 -10.86 4.86
N GLN A 219 -6.08 -10.93 3.69
CA GLN A 219 -5.81 -11.95 2.68
C GLN A 219 -4.33 -11.99 2.26
N PHE A 220 -3.56 -10.93 2.45
CA PHE A 220 -2.12 -10.91 2.11
C PHE A 220 -1.22 -11.77 3.00
N ILE A 221 -1.71 -12.30 4.17
CA ILE A 221 -0.98 -13.35 4.90
C ILE A 221 -1.21 -14.75 4.32
N ALA A 222 -2.08 -14.90 3.31
CA ALA A 222 -2.35 -16.18 2.67
C ALA A 222 -1.06 -16.87 2.23
N ASN A 223 -0.99 -18.19 2.45
CA ASN A 223 0.18 -19.04 2.13
C ASN A 223 1.49 -18.69 2.88
N LYS A 224 1.51 -17.78 3.83
CA LYS A 224 2.69 -17.39 4.62
C LYS A 224 2.58 -17.95 6.04
N LYS A 225 2.75 -19.27 6.22
CA LYS A 225 2.50 -19.98 7.49
C LYS A 225 3.15 -19.32 8.70
N ALA A 226 4.43 -18.95 8.64
CA ALA A 226 5.12 -18.35 9.78
C ALA A 226 4.57 -16.97 10.17
N VAL A 227 4.09 -16.18 9.19
CA VAL A 227 3.42 -14.91 9.45
C VAL A 227 2.03 -15.15 10.05
N GLN A 228 1.29 -16.14 9.55
CA GLN A 228 0.00 -16.54 10.11
C GLN A 228 0.13 -17.00 11.58
N GLU A 229 1.19 -17.71 11.91
CA GLU A 229 1.48 -18.14 13.28
C GLU A 229 1.75 -16.94 14.21
N GLU A 230 2.57 -15.99 13.78
CA GLU A 230 2.86 -14.79 14.56
C GLU A 230 1.62 -13.90 14.74
N PHE A 231 0.81 -13.78 13.67
CA PHE A 231 -0.46 -13.07 13.74
C PHE A 231 -1.44 -13.75 14.70
N PHE A 232 -1.54 -15.09 14.66
CA PHE A 232 -2.37 -15.85 15.59
C PHE A 232 -2.00 -15.62 17.04
N HIS A 233 -0.71 -15.60 17.37
CA HIS A 233 -0.24 -15.32 18.73
C HIS A 233 -0.58 -13.88 19.14
N THR A 234 -0.39 -12.91 18.26
CA THR A 234 -0.72 -11.51 18.51
C THR A 234 -2.21 -11.34 18.74
N PHE A 235 -3.03 -11.95 17.88
CA PHE A 235 -4.50 -11.94 18.00
C PHE A 235 -4.97 -12.50 19.35
N ASN A 236 -4.48 -13.70 19.73
CA ASN A 236 -4.87 -14.32 20.99
C ASN A 236 -4.45 -13.50 22.21
N GLU A 237 -3.28 -12.91 22.18
CA GLU A 237 -2.80 -12.06 23.29
C GLU A 237 -3.68 -10.81 23.45
N LEU A 238 -4.04 -10.15 22.35
CA LEU A 238 -4.92 -8.98 22.39
C LEU A 238 -6.33 -9.35 22.89
N VAL A 239 -6.92 -10.41 22.35
CA VAL A 239 -8.26 -10.87 22.77
C VAL A 239 -8.25 -11.27 24.27
N SER A 240 -7.22 -11.98 24.75
CA SER A 240 -7.13 -12.37 26.15
C SER A 240 -7.03 -11.18 27.11
N ARG A 241 -6.52 -10.04 26.64
CA ARG A 241 -6.43 -8.78 27.38
C ARG A 241 -7.65 -7.87 27.18
N GLY A 242 -8.69 -8.33 26.48
CA GLY A 242 -9.86 -7.52 26.17
C GLY A 242 -9.54 -6.31 25.29
N LYS A 243 -8.63 -6.45 24.31
CA LYS A 243 -8.26 -5.39 23.37
C LYS A 243 -9.02 -5.54 22.07
N GLN A 244 -9.39 -4.41 21.45
CA GLN A 244 -10.16 -4.41 20.20
C GLN A 244 -9.30 -4.84 19.00
N ILE A 245 -9.88 -5.69 18.14
CA ILE A 245 -9.32 -6.05 16.86
C ILE A 245 -10.32 -5.73 15.76
N VAL A 246 -9.85 -5.06 14.70
CA VAL A 246 -10.61 -4.76 13.48
C VAL A 246 -9.83 -5.28 12.28
N ILE A 247 -10.50 -6.02 11.41
CA ILE A 247 -9.87 -6.69 10.27
C ILE A 247 -10.70 -6.42 9.02
N THR A 248 -10.03 -6.17 7.89
CA THR A 248 -10.69 -6.18 6.59
C THR A 248 -10.21 -7.31 5.70
N SER A 249 -11.06 -7.70 4.75
CA SER A 249 -10.76 -8.71 3.73
C SER A 249 -11.53 -8.43 2.44
N ASP A 250 -11.11 -9.06 1.35
CA ASP A 250 -11.87 -9.12 0.09
C ASP A 250 -12.97 -10.20 0.11
N GLN A 251 -12.89 -11.16 1.04
CA GLN A 251 -13.77 -12.32 1.16
C GLN A 251 -14.17 -12.56 2.63
N PRO A 252 -15.32 -13.23 2.88
CA PRO A 252 -15.71 -13.60 4.23
C PRO A 252 -14.72 -14.61 4.85
N PRO A 253 -14.64 -14.71 6.20
CA PRO A 253 -13.67 -15.57 6.89
C PRO A 253 -13.70 -17.04 6.42
N GLN A 254 -14.87 -17.56 6.08
CA GLN A 254 -15.07 -18.96 5.68
C GLN A 254 -14.42 -19.27 4.32
N GLU A 255 -14.34 -18.30 3.42
CA GLU A 255 -13.80 -18.43 2.06
C GLU A 255 -12.30 -18.23 1.98
N LEU A 256 -11.66 -17.75 3.04
CA LEU A 256 -10.22 -17.57 3.13
C LEU A 256 -9.47 -18.91 3.31
N THR A 257 -9.64 -19.83 2.37
CA THR A 257 -9.12 -21.21 2.46
C THR A 257 -7.60 -21.31 2.53
N ALA A 258 -6.89 -20.28 2.08
CA ALA A 258 -5.42 -20.18 2.18
C ALA A 258 -4.94 -19.74 3.58
N LEU A 259 -5.85 -19.41 4.49
CA LEU A 259 -5.57 -19.18 5.91
C LEU A 259 -5.76 -20.46 6.72
N GLU A 260 -4.98 -20.58 7.78
CA GLU A 260 -5.13 -21.69 8.73
C GLU A 260 -6.53 -21.67 9.38
N GLU A 261 -7.12 -22.84 9.57
CA GLU A 261 -8.46 -23.02 10.13
C GLU A 261 -8.64 -22.31 11.48
N ARG A 262 -7.60 -22.34 12.32
CA ARG A 262 -7.62 -21.68 13.62
C ARG A 262 -7.81 -20.15 13.52
N LEU A 263 -7.27 -19.48 12.50
CA LEU A 263 -7.48 -18.05 12.25
C LEU A 263 -8.90 -17.79 11.74
N ARG A 264 -9.37 -18.59 10.76
CA ARG A 264 -10.73 -18.46 10.23
C ARG A 264 -11.78 -18.61 11.32
N THR A 265 -11.60 -19.59 12.21
CA THR A 265 -12.49 -19.79 13.37
C THR A 265 -12.49 -18.58 14.31
N ARG A 266 -11.32 -17.98 14.56
CA ARG A 266 -11.21 -16.77 15.39
C ARG A 266 -11.90 -15.56 14.75
N PHE A 267 -11.75 -15.37 13.46
CA PHE A 267 -12.41 -14.29 12.73
C PHE A 267 -13.93 -14.47 12.70
N SER A 268 -14.40 -15.71 12.55
CA SER A 268 -15.82 -16.05 12.60
C SER A 268 -16.42 -15.98 14.02
N GLY A 269 -15.61 -15.96 15.06
CA GLY A 269 -16.03 -15.84 16.45
C GLY A 269 -16.50 -14.45 16.86
N GLY A 270 -16.22 -13.42 16.03
CA GLY A 270 -16.69 -12.05 16.18
C GLY A 270 -17.87 -11.74 15.27
N LEU A 271 -18.04 -10.45 14.94
CA LEU A 271 -19.08 -10.02 14.00
C LEU A 271 -18.45 -9.70 12.64
N ALA A 272 -18.99 -10.30 11.60
CA ALA A 272 -18.58 -10.09 10.22
C ALA A 272 -19.68 -9.36 9.44
N PHE A 273 -19.31 -8.27 8.78
CA PHE A 273 -20.21 -7.47 7.94
C PHE A 273 -19.67 -7.35 6.53
N ASP A 274 -20.54 -7.51 5.56
CA ASP A 274 -20.24 -7.27 4.16
C ASP A 274 -20.39 -5.78 3.80
N VAL A 275 -19.51 -5.33 2.91
CA VAL A 275 -19.63 -4.02 2.24
C VAL A 275 -20.00 -4.29 0.80
N MET A 276 -21.28 -4.03 0.50
CA MET A 276 -21.86 -4.25 -0.82
C MET A 276 -21.59 -3.08 -1.76
N PRO A 277 -21.61 -3.32 -3.08
CA PRO A 277 -21.56 -2.26 -4.06
C PRO A 277 -22.66 -1.22 -3.83
N PRO A 278 -22.36 0.09 -3.98
CA PRO A 278 -23.36 1.14 -3.80
C PRO A 278 -24.41 1.09 -4.91
N ASN A 279 -25.68 1.26 -4.54
CA ASN A 279 -26.75 1.46 -5.52
C ASN A 279 -26.62 2.85 -6.17
N LEU A 280 -27.44 3.10 -7.21
CA LEU A 280 -27.37 4.36 -7.99
C LEU A 280 -27.52 5.61 -7.11
N GLU A 281 -28.43 5.60 -6.16
CA GLU A 281 -28.66 6.73 -5.26
C GLU A 281 -27.44 6.99 -4.36
N THR A 282 -26.85 5.92 -3.83
CA THR A 282 -25.64 6.00 -3.03
C THR A 282 -24.46 6.49 -3.86
N LYS A 283 -24.30 6.04 -5.12
CA LYS A 283 -23.26 6.54 -6.05
C LYS A 283 -23.40 8.04 -6.28
N ILE A 284 -24.60 8.54 -6.52
CA ILE A 284 -24.87 9.98 -6.68
C ILE A 284 -24.55 10.75 -5.39
N ALA A 285 -24.94 10.22 -4.23
CA ALA A 285 -24.63 10.84 -2.94
C ALA A 285 -23.11 10.92 -2.67
N ILE A 286 -22.37 9.84 -3.00
CA ILE A 286 -20.90 9.81 -2.93
C ILE A 286 -20.31 10.90 -3.83
N LEU A 287 -20.75 10.97 -5.10
CA LEU A 287 -20.26 11.96 -6.05
C LEU A 287 -20.55 13.40 -5.58
N LYS A 288 -21.76 13.68 -5.06
CA LYS A 288 -22.11 14.99 -4.49
C LYS A 288 -21.17 15.37 -3.35
N LYS A 289 -20.93 14.46 -2.44
CA LYS A 289 -20.05 14.68 -1.30
C LYS A 289 -18.61 14.93 -1.74
N LYS A 290 -18.11 14.13 -2.68
CA LYS A 290 -16.75 14.30 -3.23
C LYS A 290 -16.59 15.59 -4.05
N ALA A 291 -17.61 16.02 -4.78
CA ALA A 291 -17.63 17.31 -5.46
C ALA A 291 -17.56 18.48 -4.45
N PHE A 292 -18.32 18.38 -3.36
CA PHE A 292 -18.31 19.37 -2.29
C PHE A 292 -16.93 19.44 -1.59
N GLU A 293 -16.31 18.30 -1.25
CA GLU A 293 -14.96 18.23 -0.69
C GLU A 293 -13.91 18.90 -1.61
N LYS A 294 -14.10 18.77 -2.94
CA LYS A 294 -13.25 19.40 -3.96
C LYS A 294 -13.63 20.87 -4.24
N LYS A 295 -14.61 21.41 -3.51
CA LYS A 295 -15.14 22.79 -3.70
C LYS A 295 -15.59 23.04 -5.14
N CYS A 296 -16.22 22.05 -5.77
CA CYS A 296 -16.66 22.10 -7.15
C CYS A 296 -18.18 21.89 -7.22
N ILE A 297 -18.87 22.76 -7.94
CA ILE A 297 -20.32 22.62 -8.20
C ILE A 297 -20.47 21.78 -9.45
N VAL A 298 -21.06 20.59 -9.30
CA VAL A 298 -21.34 19.66 -10.40
C VAL A 298 -22.86 19.50 -10.54
N PRO A 299 -23.44 19.74 -11.71
CA PRO A 299 -24.87 19.57 -11.95
C PRO A 299 -25.35 18.14 -11.71
N ASP A 300 -26.61 17.99 -11.27
CA ASP A 300 -27.19 16.69 -10.92
C ASP A 300 -27.32 15.72 -12.11
N ASP A 301 -27.53 16.24 -13.32
CA ASP A 301 -27.55 15.46 -14.56
C ASP A 301 -26.17 14.86 -14.87
N VAL A 302 -25.08 15.58 -14.61
CA VAL A 302 -23.71 15.10 -14.77
C VAL A 302 -23.39 14.04 -13.70
N LEU A 303 -23.79 14.27 -12.44
CA LEU A 303 -23.61 13.30 -11.37
C LEU A 303 -24.36 11.98 -11.67
N SER A 304 -25.59 12.09 -12.17
CA SER A 304 -26.40 10.94 -12.58
C SER A 304 -25.75 10.20 -13.76
N PHE A 305 -25.22 10.91 -14.75
CA PHE A 305 -24.47 10.32 -15.86
C PHE A 305 -23.22 9.57 -15.38
N LEU A 306 -22.43 10.17 -14.48
CA LEU A 306 -21.23 9.55 -13.93
C LEU A 306 -21.55 8.29 -13.14
N ALA A 307 -22.67 8.29 -12.41
CA ALA A 307 -23.10 7.16 -11.57
C ALA A 307 -23.63 5.97 -12.38
N GLN A 308 -24.30 6.20 -13.50
CA GLN A 308 -24.91 5.13 -14.32
C GLN A 308 -23.86 4.24 -14.99
N ASP A 309 -22.81 4.82 -15.53
CA ASP A 309 -21.78 4.09 -16.29
C ASP A 309 -20.55 3.67 -15.46
N SER A 310 -20.56 3.92 -14.17
CA SER A 310 -19.46 3.51 -13.28
C SER A 310 -19.72 2.09 -12.79
N GLY A 311 -18.86 1.15 -13.01
CA GLY A 311 -18.94 -0.16 -12.37
C GLY A 311 -19.28 -0.09 -10.86
N ASP A 312 -19.02 -1.10 -10.12
CA ASP A 312 -19.36 -1.18 -8.68
C ASP A 312 -18.28 -0.56 -7.77
N ASP A 313 -17.15 -0.15 -8.33
CA ASP A 313 -15.99 0.37 -7.60
C ASP A 313 -16.09 1.90 -7.36
N VAL A 314 -16.09 2.29 -6.08
CA VAL A 314 -16.14 3.70 -5.66
C VAL A 314 -14.87 4.46 -6.08
N ARG A 315 -13.70 3.81 -6.15
CA ARG A 315 -12.46 4.47 -6.60
C ARG A 315 -12.57 4.87 -8.08
N THR A 316 -13.12 4.00 -8.90
CA THR A 316 -13.42 4.30 -10.31
C THR A 316 -14.40 5.47 -10.42
N LEU A 317 -15.43 5.48 -9.59
CA LEU A 317 -16.42 6.55 -9.52
C LEU A 317 -15.77 7.91 -9.18
N GLU A 318 -14.93 7.96 -8.15
CA GLU A 318 -14.16 9.17 -7.77
C GLU A 318 -13.16 9.58 -8.86
N GLY A 319 -12.53 8.62 -9.52
CA GLY A 319 -11.63 8.84 -10.65
C GLY A 319 -12.33 9.54 -11.82
N ARG A 320 -13.53 9.09 -12.19
CA ARG A 320 -14.37 9.70 -13.24
C ARG A 320 -14.72 11.14 -12.90
N LEU A 321 -15.19 11.40 -11.69
CA LEU A 321 -15.47 12.76 -11.21
C LEU A 321 -14.24 13.65 -11.32
N THR A 322 -13.09 13.15 -10.91
CA THR A 322 -11.83 13.90 -10.93
C THR A 322 -11.42 14.27 -12.35
N LYS A 323 -11.57 13.36 -13.32
CA LYS A 323 -11.30 13.61 -14.75
C LYS A 323 -12.19 14.71 -15.30
N VAL A 324 -13.49 14.68 -14.99
CA VAL A 324 -14.44 15.71 -15.47
C VAL A 324 -14.12 17.08 -14.86
N ILE A 325 -13.81 17.15 -13.57
CA ILE A 325 -13.39 18.39 -12.91
C ILE A 325 -12.10 18.93 -13.53
N PHE A 326 -11.14 18.04 -13.84
CA PHE A 326 -9.89 18.42 -14.48
C PHE A 326 -10.12 18.96 -15.90
N ALA A 327 -10.93 18.28 -16.71
CA ALA A 327 -11.28 18.74 -18.05
C ALA A 327 -11.98 20.11 -18.05
N SER A 328 -12.92 20.33 -17.12
CA SER A 328 -13.57 21.62 -16.94
C SER A 328 -12.56 22.75 -16.66
N LYS A 329 -11.58 22.49 -15.77
CA LYS A 329 -10.52 23.46 -15.45
C LYS A 329 -9.58 23.70 -16.62
N LEU A 330 -9.21 22.64 -17.36
CA LEU A 330 -8.29 22.73 -18.50
C LEU A 330 -8.89 23.54 -19.67
N HIS A 331 -10.17 23.35 -19.94
CA HIS A 331 -10.89 24.03 -21.04
C HIS A 331 -11.60 25.31 -20.58
N GLU A 332 -11.44 25.72 -19.31
CA GLU A 332 -12.15 26.88 -18.71
C GLU A 332 -13.66 26.87 -19.02
N SER A 333 -14.26 25.69 -19.05
CA SER A 333 -15.63 25.47 -19.46
C SER A 333 -16.52 24.97 -18.34
N ALA A 334 -17.83 25.25 -18.41
CA ALA A 334 -18.80 24.73 -17.45
C ALA A 334 -18.86 23.19 -17.51
N ILE A 335 -19.09 22.57 -16.33
CA ILE A 335 -19.28 21.12 -16.24
C ILE A 335 -20.66 20.77 -16.82
N THR A 336 -20.67 20.01 -17.92
CA THR A 336 -21.87 19.55 -18.62
C THR A 336 -21.75 18.06 -18.92
N VAL A 337 -22.86 17.39 -19.22
CA VAL A 337 -22.86 15.97 -19.65
C VAL A 337 -22.04 15.79 -20.93
N ALA A 338 -22.04 16.76 -21.85
CA ALA A 338 -21.23 16.72 -23.06
C ALA A 338 -19.73 16.73 -22.73
N LEU A 339 -19.28 17.63 -21.86
CA LEU A 339 -17.90 17.67 -21.37
C LEU A 339 -17.53 16.36 -20.65
N ALA A 340 -18.42 15.85 -19.78
CA ALA A 340 -18.19 14.61 -19.05
C ALA A 340 -18.01 13.43 -20.01
N ARG A 341 -18.82 13.36 -21.05
CA ARG A 341 -18.71 12.33 -22.10
C ARG A 341 -17.39 12.41 -22.84
N THR A 342 -16.97 13.60 -23.27
CA THR A 342 -15.68 13.81 -23.92
C THR A 342 -14.54 13.46 -22.99
N ALA A 343 -14.49 13.99 -21.76
CA ALA A 343 -13.44 13.75 -20.78
C ALA A 343 -13.28 12.25 -20.39
N LEU A 344 -14.36 11.49 -20.46
CA LEU A 344 -14.32 10.04 -20.21
C LEU A 344 -13.97 9.24 -21.44
N ASN A 345 -14.36 9.69 -22.65
CA ASN A 345 -14.03 9.05 -23.91
C ASN A 345 -12.58 9.36 -24.35
N ASP A 346 -12.08 10.58 -24.10
CA ASP A 346 -10.66 10.93 -24.35
C ASP A 346 -9.72 10.14 -23.41
N ALA A 347 -10.18 9.78 -22.21
CA ALA A 347 -9.43 8.87 -21.35
C ALA A 347 -9.39 7.42 -21.83
N VAL A 348 -10.35 7.03 -22.68
CA VAL A 348 -10.28 5.76 -23.46
C VAL A 348 -9.35 5.94 -24.68
N SER A 349 -9.15 7.17 -25.15
CA SER A 349 -8.29 7.51 -26.29
C SER A 349 -6.83 7.82 -25.90
N GLU A 350 -6.56 8.25 -24.64
CA GLU A 350 -5.17 8.39 -24.12
C GLU A 350 -4.58 7.08 -23.57
N SER A 351 -5.42 6.14 -23.16
CA SER A 351 -5.05 4.73 -23.07
C SER A 351 -5.32 4.06 -24.43
N GLY A 352 -4.90 4.64 -25.52
CA GLY A 352 -5.10 4.27 -26.94
C GLY A 352 -4.95 2.78 -27.32
N THR A 353 -5.63 1.96 -26.58
CA THR A 353 -5.97 0.60 -26.95
C THR A 353 -7.50 0.54 -27.02
N GLU A 354 -8.09 0.73 -28.20
CA GLU A 354 -9.31 -0.03 -28.51
C GLU A 354 -9.07 -1.42 -27.92
N GLU A 355 -9.96 -1.89 -27.06
CA GLU A 355 -9.84 -3.23 -26.48
C GLU A 355 -9.57 -4.18 -27.62
N ILE A 356 -8.35 -4.74 -27.69
CA ILE A 356 -7.97 -5.62 -28.77
C ILE A 356 -8.89 -6.82 -28.68
N THR A 357 -9.80 -6.93 -29.62
CA THR A 357 -10.77 -8.02 -29.68
C THR A 357 -10.27 -9.13 -30.62
N PRO A 358 -10.70 -10.38 -30.47
CA PRO A 358 -10.42 -11.42 -31.46
C PRO A 358 -10.80 -10.99 -32.89
N ALA A 359 -11.88 -10.22 -33.02
CA ALA A 359 -12.36 -9.72 -34.30
C ALA A 359 -11.38 -8.70 -34.94
N SER A 360 -10.77 -7.80 -34.15
CA SER A 360 -9.80 -6.82 -34.63
C SER A 360 -8.50 -7.51 -35.07
N VAL A 361 -8.03 -8.53 -34.35
CA VAL A 361 -6.87 -9.34 -34.72
C VAL A 361 -7.11 -10.09 -36.05
N ILE A 362 -8.29 -10.75 -36.15
CA ILE A 362 -8.67 -11.45 -37.40
C ILE A 362 -8.71 -10.45 -38.57
N SER A 363 -9.31 -9.27 -38.38
CA SER A 363 -9.42 -8.26 -39.43
C SER A 363 -8.06 -7.75 -39.93
N ALA A 364 -7.14 -7.46 -39.00
CA ALA A 364 -5.79 -7.01 -39.34
C ALA A 364 -5.00 -8.07 -40.08
N VAL A 365 -5.02 -9.33 -39.61
CA VAL A 365 -4.34 -10.44 -40.28
C VAL A 365 -4.93 -10.73 -41.68
N THR A 366 -6.26 -10.71 -41.80
CA THR A 366 -6.92 -10.92 -43.11
C THR A 366 -6.62 -9.80 -44.10
N GLY A 367 -6.59 -8.55 -43.63
CA GLY A 367 -6.21 -7.39 -44.44
C GLY A 367 -4.75 -7.45 -44.91
N PHE A 368 -3.83 -7.83 -44.04
CA PHE A 368 -2.41 -7.90 -44.33
C PHE A 368 -2.06 -9.01 -45.35
N TYR A 369 -2.63 -10.22 -45.18
CA TYR A 369 -2.38 -11.36 -46.05
C TYR A 369 -3.33 -11.45 -47.25
N GLY A 370 -4.31 -10.57 -47.39
CA GLY A 370 -5.29 -10.58 -48.47
C GLY A 370 -6.21 -11.80 -48.48
N VAL A 371 -6.53 -12.37 -47.33
CA VAL A 371 -7.38 -13.55 -47.17
C VAL A 371 -8.72 -13.16 -46.52
N THR A 372 -9.76 -13.92 -46.82
CA THR A 372 -11.06 -13.65 -46.19
C THR A 372 -11.18 -14.26 -44.77
N LYS A 373 -12.01 -13.67 -43.90
CA LYS A 373 -12.30 -14.21 -42.55
C LYS A 373 -12.79 -15.66 -42.61
N GLY A 374 -13.65 -15.98 -43.61
CA GLY A 374 -14.16 -17.34 -43.81
C GLY A 374 -13.07 -18.37 -44.15
N GLU A 375 -12.07 -17.98 -44.94
CA GLU A 375 -10.93 -18.83 -45.25
C GLU A 375 -9.97 -19.00 -44.06
N LEU A 376 -9.75 -17.94 -43.30
CA LEU A 376 -8.87 -17.96 -42.14
C LEU A 376 -9.43 -18.88 -41.06
N VAL A 377 -10.70 -18.69 -40.68
CA VAL A 377 -11.40 -19.42 -39.60
C VAL A 377 -11.87 -20.81 -40.08
N GLY A 378 -12.14 -20.98 -41.38
CA GLY A 378 -12.67 -22.19 -41.98
C GLY A 378 -11.76 -23.41 -41.90
N LYS A 379 -12.32 -24.59 -42.27
CA LYS A 379 -11.62 -25.89 -42.26
C LYS A 379 -10.72 -26.11 -43.53
N CYS A 380 -10.62 -25.14 -44.42
CA CYS A 380 -9.81 -25.24 -45.65
C CYS A 380 -8.33 -25.49 -45.34
N LYS A 381 -7.70 -26.48 -45.97
CA LYS A 381 -6.30 -26.90 -45.76
C LYS A 381 -5.33 -26.37 -46.79
N LYS A 382 -5.68 -25.30 -47.54
CA LYS A 382 -4.76 -24.69 -48.49
C LYS A 382 -3.45 -24.25 -47.85
N GLN A 383 -2.32 -24.52 -48.44
CA GLN A 383 -0.99 -24.24 -47.90
C GLN A 383 -0.77 -22.72 -47.68
N GLU A 384 -1.37 -21.88 -48.50
CA GLU A 384 -1.33 -20.41 -48.43
C GLU A 384 -1.98 -19.85 -47.16
N LEU A 385 -2.93 -20.59 -46.53
CA LEU A 385 -3.63 -20.18 -45.33
C LEU A 385 -2.97 -20.64 -44.03
N VAL A 386 -1.91 -21.44 -44.10
CA VAL A 386 -1.27 -22.02 -42.90
C VAL A 386 -0.54 -20.94 -42.15
N LEU A 387 0.30 -20.13 -42.81
CA LEU A 387 1.07 -19.06 -42.16
C LEU A 387 0.15 -17.97 -41.57
N PRO A 388 -0.83 -17.41 -42.33
CA PRO A 388 -1.76 -16.42 -41.77
C PRO A 388 -2.50 -16.93 -40.55
N ARG A 389 -2.91 -18.20 -40.50
CA ARG A 389 -3.57 -18.80 -39.33
C ARG A 389 -2.66 -18.91 -38.13
N GLN A 390 -1.40 -19.34 -38.33
CA GLN A 390 -0.41 -19.45 -37.27
C GLN A 390 -0.06 -18.09 -36.70
N VAL A 391 0.11 -17.06 -37.55
CA VAL A 391 0.31 -15.67 -37.11
C VAL A 391 -0.89 -15.14 -36.35
N CYS A 392 -2.11 -15.42 -36.80
CA CYS A 392 -3.32 -15.03 -36.07
C CYS A 392 -3.41 -15.69 -34.71
N CYS A 393 -3.10 -17.00 -34.59
CA CYS A 393 -3.02 -17.69 -33.31
C CYS A 393 -1.99 -17.06 -32.38
N TYR A 394 -0.79 -16.76 -32.90
CA TYR A 394 0.31 -16.14 -32.14
C TYR A 394 -0.12 -14.76 -31.61
N LEU A 395 -0.63 -13.88 -32.48
CA LEU A 395 -1.06 -12.54 -32.11
C LEU A 395 -2.21 -12.55 -31.10
N MET A 396 -3.16 -13.47 -31.23
CA MET A 396 -4.24 -13.63 -30.24
C MET A 396 -3.70 -14.08 -28.88
N CYS A 397 -2.71 -14.98 -28.83
CA CYS A 397 -2.10 -15.42 -27.59
C CYS A 397 -1.28 -14.32 -26.93
N GLU A 398 -0.62 -13.46 -27.72
CA GLU A 398 0.24 -12.40 -27.24
C GLU A 398 -0.54 -11.14 -26.81
N LEU A 399 -1.55 -10.75 -27.58
CA LEU A 399 -2.26 -9.48 -27.40
C LEU A 399 -3.55 -9.61 -26.55
N LEU A 400 -4.10 -10.83 -26.43
CA LEU A 400 -5.34 -11.07 -25.72
C LEU A 400 -5.09 -11.92 -24.47
N SER A 401 -5.54 -11.46 -23.32
CA SER A 401 -5.49 -12.23 -22.06
C SER A 401 -6.59 -13.32 -22.00
N LEU A 402 -6.77 -14.07 -23.10
CA LEU A 402 -7.82 -15.08 -23.23
C LEU A 402 -7.24 -16.50 -23.04
N PRO A 403 -8.00 -17.42 -22.39
CA PRO A 403 -7.65 -18.83 -22.34
C PRO A 403 -7.53 -19.44 -23.75
N LEU A 404 -6.55 -20.32 -23.97
CA LEU A 404 -6.30 -20.97 -25.27
C LEU A 404 -7.53 -21.65 -25.88
N MET A 405 -8.43 -22.18 -25.02
CA MET A 405 -9.69 -22.76 -25.47
C MET A 405 -10.64 -21.72 -26.07
N SER A 406 -10.67 -20.50 -25.54
CA SER A 406 -11.48 -19.40 -26.06
C SER A 406 -10.94 -18.93 -27.41
N ILE A 407 -9.61 -18.78 -27.55
CA ILE A 407 -8.96 -18.47 -28.84
C ILE A 407 -9.25 -19.55 -29.87
N GLY A 408 -9.24 -20.83 -29.47
CA GLY A 408 -9.60 -21.94 -30.33
C GLY A 408 -11.03 -21.87 -30.87
N LYS A 409 -12.00 -21.43 -30.06
CA LYS A 409 -13.41 -21.23 -30.49
C LYS A 409 -13.52 -20.13 -31.54
N GLU A 410 -12.85 -19.00 -31.34
CA GLU A 410 -12.84 -17.86 -32.29
C GLU A 410 -12.22 -18.22 -33.64
N LEU A 411 -11.26 -19.15 -33.66
CA LEU A 411 -10.56 -19.61 -34.89
C LEU A 411 -11.18 -20.89 -35.46
N GLY A 412 -12.50 -21.11 -35.30
CA GLY A 412 -13.25 -22.20 -35.95
C GLY A 412 -13.22 -23.52 -35.15
N ASN A 413 -13.35 -23.45 -33.84
CA ASN A 413 -13.37 -24.60 -32.93
C ASN A 413 -12.12 -25.49 -33.02
N ARG A 414 -10.94 -24.85 -33.02
CA ARG A 414 -9.66 -25.55 -32.99
C ARG A 414 -9.27 -25.97 -31.60
N ASN A 415 -8.58 -27.12 -31.50
CA ASN A 415 -8.11 -27.64 -30.23
C ASN A 415 -7.03 -26.72 -29.64
N HIS A 416 -7.00 -26.55 -28.31
CA HIS A 416 -6.00 -25.77 -27.57
C HIS A 416 -4.57 -26.21 -27.90
N THR A 417 -4.32 -27.51 -28.15
CA THR A 417 -3.01 -28.02 -28.60
C THR A 417 -2.58 -27.47 -29.94
N THR A 418 -3.52 -27.24 -30.86
CA THR A 418 -3.25 -26.61 -32.16
C THR A 418 -2.88 -25.13 -32.01
N ILE A 419 -3.53 -24.42 -31.10
CA ILE A 419 -3.24 -23.03 -30.82
C ILE A 419 -1.84 -22.90 -30.18
N LEU A 420 -1.52 -23.75 -29.20
CA LEU A 420 -0.21 -23.79 -28.56
C LEU A 420 0.90 -24.09 -29.57
N TYR A 421 0.75 -25.13 -30.39
CA TYR A 421 1.70 -25.48 -31.45
C TYR A 421 1.92 -24.33 -32.45
N SER A 422 0.85 -23.63 -32.83
CA SER A 422 0.94 -22.50 -33.77
C SER A 422 1.71 -21.32 -33.16
N ARG A 423 1.50 -21.02 -31.88
CA ARG A 423 2.23 -20.01 -31.14
C ARG A 423 3.71 -20.32 -31.07
N ASP A 424 4.07 -21.49 -30.53
CA ASP A 424 5.47 -21.92 -30.36
C ASP A 424 6.23 -21.99 -31.69
N LYS A 425 5.54 -22.40 -32.75
CA LYS A 425 6.13 -22.43 -34.09
C LYS A 425 6.44 -21.03 -34.65
N ILE A 426 5.54 -20.08 -34.53
CA ILE A 426 5.77 -18.70 -34.97
C ILE A 426 6.84 -18.04 -34.10
N GLU A 427 6.83 -18.24 -32.80
CA GLU A 427 7.87 -17.74 -31.89
C GLU A 427 9.28 -18.23 -32.32
N GLY A 428 9.42 -19.53 -32.63
CA GLY A 428 10.65 -20.05 -33.16
C GLY A 428 11.04 -19.51 -34.54
N MET A 429 10.07 -19.22 -35.42
CA MET A 429 10.32 -18.66 -36.74
C MET A 429 10.71 -17.17 -36.71
N ILE A 430 10.18 -16.39 -35.78
CA ILE A 430 10.56 -14.98 -35.59
C ILE A 430 12.06 -14.87 -35.26
N ALA A 431 12.59 -15.78 -34.44
CA ALA A 431 14.00 -15.78 -34.06
C ALA A 431 14.98 -16.02 -35.24
N VAL A 432 14.49 -16.54 -36.38
CA VAL A 432 15.30 -16.96 -37.52
C VAL A 432 15.01 -16.15 -38.79
N SER A 433 13.87 -15.42 -38.86
CA SER A 433 13.40 -14.73 -40.04
C SER A 433 13.04 -13.26 -39.75
N ASP A 434 13.96 -12.35 -40.11
CA ASP A 434 13.75 -10.89 -39.99
C ASP A 434 12.52 -10.39 -40.77
N LYS A 435 12.19 -11.05 -41.90
CA LYS A 435 11.02 -10.71 -42.69
C LYS A 435 9.71 -10.99 -41.91
N LEU A 436 9.63 -12.19 -41.32
CA LEU A 436 8.43 -12.55 -40.54
C LEU A 436 8.28 -11.69 -39.28
N ALA A 437 9.39 -11.34 -38.63
CA ALA A 437 9.39 -10.43 -37.49
C ALA A 437 8.80 -9.06 -37.90
N LYS A 438 9.24 -8.52 -39.02
CA LYS A 438 8.73 -7.25 -39.56
C LYS A 438 7.25 -7.33 -39.95
N ASP A 439 6.83 -8.40 -40.63
CA ASP A 439 5.41 -8.60 -40.99
C ASP A 439 4.51 -8.63 -39.75
N ILE A 440 4.95 -9.26 -38.66
CA ILE A 440 4.23 -9.31 -37.37
C ILE A 440 4.19 -7.94 -36.72
N ASP A 441 5.27 -7.18 -36.72
CA ASP A 441 5.30 -5.81 -36.18
C ASP A 441 4.40 -4.88 -36.98
N ASP A 442 4.36 -5.00 -38.30
CA ASP A 442 3.46 -4.23 -39.18
C ASP A 442 1.98 -4.57 -38.86
N ILE A 443 1.67 -5.86 -38.66
CA ILE A 443 0.30 -6.27 -38.23
C ILE A 443 -0.03 -5.74 -36.83
N LYS A 444 0.91 -5.81 -35.89
CA LYS A 444 0.73 -5.22 -34.54
C LYS A 444 0.44 -3.72 -34.63
N ASN A 445 1.16 -3.00 -35.48
CA ASN A 445 0.94 -1.56 -35.68
C ASN A 445 -0.46 -1.28 -36.26
N ILE A 446 -0.96 -2.13 -37.15
CA ILE A 446 -2.34 -2.04 -37.70
C ILE A 446 -3.37 -2.29 -36.60
N ILE A 447 -3.15 -3.29 -35.72
CA ILE A 447 -4.06 -3.60 -34.59
C ILE A 447 -4.05 -2.48 -33.57
N LEU A 448 -2.89 -1.91 -33.27
CA LEU A 448 -2.71 -0.86 -32.28
C LEU A 448 -3.00 0.55 -32.83
N LYS A 449 -3.35 0.68 -34.14
CA LYS A 449 -3.59 1.95 -34.84
C LYS A 449 -2.48 3.01 -34.63
N LYS A 450 -1.25 2.56 -34.64
CA LYS A 450 -0.07 3.44 -34.56
C LYS A 450 0.47 3.77 -35.96
#